data_48a8a117a7a8869cf24abdabdff057ab
#
_entry.id   48a8a117a7a8869cf24abdabdff057ab
#
_cell.length_a   1.000
_cell.length_b   1.000
_cell.length_c   1.000
_cell.angle_alpha   90.00
_cell.angle_beta   90.00
_cell.angle_gamma   90.00
#
_symmetry.space_group_name_H-M   'P 1'
#
loop_
_entity.id
_entity.type
_entity.pdbx_description
1 polymer ?
#
loop_
_entity_poly.entity_id
_entity_poly.type
_entity_poly.pdbx_seq_one_letter_code
_entity_poly.pdbx_strand_id
1 'polypeptide(L)'
;MAIDLNADVGEGMDDAYRLGPFLGYIVSAGGAHVYHAGDTVLFEGLVDRLRELRVDLALLPINGRDAEREAAGIVGNLDAREAAQLAHDIGADAAVPLHWDMFAWNPGDPAEFVRVAQTTAIVPQRARAFVYTRPETR
;
A
#
# COMPACT_ATOMS: atom_id res chain seq x y z
N MET A 1 -9.29 10.48 6.85
CA MET A 1 -9.70 10.92 5.50
C MET A 1 -9.62 9.69 4.58
N ALA A 2 -10.63 9.46 3.74
CA ALA A 2 -10.61 8.42 2.73
C ALA A 2 -10.04 9.00 1.42
N ILE A 3 -9.24 8.22 0.71
CA ILE A 3 -8.70 8.55 -0.61
C ILE A 3 -9.40 7.63 -1.59
N ASP A 4 -10.04 8.20 -2.61
CA ASP A 4 -10.63 7.43 -3.70
C ASP A 4 -9.49 6.89 -4.58
N LEU A 5 -9.34 5.59 -4.60
CA LEU A 5 -8.33 4.89 -5.40
C LEU A 5 -8.82 4.58 -6.83
N ASN A 6 -10.08 4.93 -7.16
CA ASN A 6 -10.64 4.75 -8.49
C ASN A 6 -10.50 5.98 -9.40
N ALA A 7 -9.94 7.07 -8.91
CA ALA A 7 -10.01 8.37 -9.62
C ALA A 7 -9.41 8.35 -11.02
N ASP A 8 -8.65 7.28 -11.40
CA ASP A 8 -7.98 7.20 -12.70
C ASP A 8 -7.73 5.78 -13.23
N VAL A 9 -8.61 4.82 -12.96
CA VAL A 9 -8.56 3.56 -13.71
C VAL A 9 -9.11 3.84 -15.10
N GLY A 10 -8.21 4.00 -16.08
CA GLY A 10 -8.53 4.42 -17.43
C GLY A 10 -9.65 3.60 -18.10
N GLU A 11 -10.24 4.17 -19.15
CA GLU A 11 -11.26 3.52 -19.97
C GLU A 11 -10.80 2.12 -20.43
N GLY A 12 -11.33 1.06 -19.82
CA GLY A 12 -11.01 -0.32 -20.18
C GLY A 12 -11.11 -1.35 -19.06
N MET A 13 -11.34 -0.95 -17.83
CA MET A 13 -11.64 -1.91 -16.77
C MET A 13 -13.11 -2.30 -16.81
N ASP A 14 -13.34 -3.63 -16.79
CA ASP A 14 -14.63 -4.29 -16.83
C ASP A 14 -15.58 -3.73 -15.76
N ASP A 15 -16.86 -3.60 -16.10
CA ASP A 15 -17.92 -3.03 -15.25
C ASP A 15 -18.05 -3.70 -13.87
N ALA A 16 -17.49 -4.91 -13.71
CA ALA A 16 -17.47 -5.62 -12.43
C ALA A 16 -16.69 -4.89 -11.33
N TYR A 17 -15.69 -4.10 -11.67
CA TYR A 17 -14.88 -3.30 -10.72
C TYR A 17 -15.44 -1.89 -10.47
N ARG A 18 -16.48 -1.48 -11.20
CA ARG A 18 -17.15 -0.20 -10.99
C ARG A 18 -18.17 -0.20 -9.84
N LEU A 19 -18.35 -1.32 -9.14
CA LEU A 19 -19.42 -1.50 -8.15
C LEU A 19 -19.13 -0.90 -6.76
N GLY A 20 -18.03 -0.18 -6.58
CA GLY A 20 -17.76 0.54 -5.33
C GLY A 20 -16.43 1.31 -5.36
N PRO A 21 -16.29 2.37 -4.55
CA PRO A 21 -15.02 3.06 -4.42
C PRO A 21 -14.02 2.14 -3.71
N PHE A 22 -12.88 1.86 -4.35
CA PHE A 22 -11.73 1.32 -3.65
C PHE A 22 -11.11 2.47 -2.84
N LEU A 23 -10.99 2.30 -1.53
CA LEU A 23 -10.59 3.39 -0.64
C LEU A 23 -9.27 3.07 0.07
N GLY A 24 -8.34 4.02 -0.01
CA GLY A 24 -7.26 4.15 0.96
C GLY A 24 -7.66 5.11 2.08
N TYR A 25 -7.05 4.98 3.23
CA TYR A 25 -7.36 5.78 4.40
C TYR A 25 -6.12 6.47 4.95
N ILE A 26 -6.25 7.76 5.26
CA ILE A 26 -5.30 8.46 6.14
C ILE A 26 -5.91 8.56 7.53
N VAL A 27 -5.22 8.00 8.50
CA VAL A 27 -5.55 8.11 9.92
C VAL A 27 -4.52 9.04 10.57
N SER A 28 -5.00 10.14 11.15
CA SER A 28 -4.14 11.08 11.88
C SER A 28 -4.32 10.85 13.38
N ALA A 29 -3.26 10.46 14.06
CA ALA A 29 -3.26 10.21 15.50
C ALA A 29 -1.88 10.50 16.11
N GLY A 30 -1.84 11.13 17.28
CA GLY A 30 -0.58 11.43 17.99
C GLY A 30 0.42 12.28 17.19
N GLY A 31 -0.07 13.10 16.24
CA GLY A 31 0.77 13.89 15.35
C GLY A 31 1.34 13.12 14.14
N ALA A 32 1.05 11.83 14.00
CA ALA A 32 1.45 11.03 12.85
C ALA A 32 0.29 10.86 11.86
N HIS A 33 0.63 10.75 10.56
CA HIS A 33 -0.27 10.41 9.48
C HIS A 33 0.03 9.00 8.99
N VAL A 34 -0.89 8.08 9.20
CA VAL A 34 -0.81 6.68 8.78
C VAL A 34 -1.66 6.48 7.55
N TYR A 35 -1.04 6.04 6.46
CA TYR A 35 -1.74 5.62 5.24
C TYR A 35 -1.98 4.12 5.26
N HIS A 36 -3.22 3.70 5.19
CA HIS A 36 -3.62 2.32 4.94
C HIS A 36 -4.13 2.23 3.51
N ALA A 37 -3.38 1.59 2.65
CA ALA A 37 -3.68 1.55 1.22
C ALA A 37 -4.95 0.74 0.90
N GLY A 38 -5.31 -0.24 1.71
CA GLY A 38 -6.27 -1.26 1.30
C GLY A 38 -5.69 -2.09 0.16
N ASP A 39 -6.52 -2.48 -0.79
CA ASP A 39 -6.10 -3.07 -2.05
C ASP A 39 -5.81 -1.95 -3.05
N THR A 40 -4.62 -1.92 -3.63
CA THR A 40 -4.21 -0.86 -4.56
C THR A 40 -3.11 -1.32 -5.51
N VAL A 41 -3.05 -0.67 -6.66
CA VAL A 41 -1.94 -0.69 -7.61
C VAL A 41 -1.38 0.72 -7.76
N LEU A 42 -0.25 0.90 -8.44
CA LEU A 42 0.22 2.23 -8.82
C LEU A 42 -0.70 2.83 -9.88
N PHE A 43 -1.09 4.09 -9.69
CA PHE A 43 -1.84 4.87 -10.66
C PHE A 43 -1.33 6.33 -10.68
N GLU A 44 -1.65 7.04 -11.75
CA GLU A 44 -1.23 8.43 -11.93
C GLU A 44 -1.78 9.32 -10.79
N GLY A 45 -0.91 10.16 -10.23
CA GLY A 45 -1.25 11.07 -9.15
C GLY A 45 -1.20 10.49 -7.74
N LEU A 46 -1.10 9.16 -7.55
CA LEU A 46 -1.05 8.54 -6.22
C LEU A 46 0.10 9.08 -5.37
N VAL A 47 1.31 9.12 -5.93
CA VAL A 47 2.52 9.59 -5.23
C VAL A 47 2.37 11.05 -4.81
N ASP A 48 1.95 11.91 -5.72
CA ASP A 48 1.81 13.34 -5.44
C ASP A 48 0.75 13.59 -4.37
N ARG A 49 -0.36 12.88 -4.47
CA ARG A 49 -1.44 12.96 -3.47
C ARG A 49 -0.98 12.55 -2.09
N LEU A 50 -0.22 11.44 -1.98
CA LEU A 50 0.28 10.96 -0.69
C LEU A 50 1.39 11.86 -0.12
N ARG A 51 2.22 12.48 -0.97
CA ARG A 51 3.18 13.51 -0.56
C ARG A 51 2.52 14.74 0.05
N GLU A 52 1.45 15.25 -0.59
CA GLU A 52 0.67 16.37 -0.04
C GLU A 52 0.12 16.06 1.35
N LEU A 53 -0.28 14.80 1.58
CA LEU A 53 -0.84 14.34 2.85
C LEU A 53 0.23 14.06 3.91
N ARG A 54 1.53 14.12 3.55
CA ARG A 54 2.67 13.94 4.46
C ARG A 54 2.57 12.65 5.27
N VAL A 55 2.50 11.53 4.56
CA VAL A 55 2.43 10.19 5.18
C VAL A 55 3.70 9.91 5.96
N ASP A 56 3.56 9.58 7.25
CA ASP A 56 4.67 9.17 8.11
C ASP A 56 4.85 7.64 8.12
N LEU A 57 3.74 6.89 8.15
CA LEU A 57 3.74 5.43 8.13
C LEU A 57 2.82 4.92 7.02
N ALA A 58 3.36 4.11 6.11
CA ALA A 58 2.60 3.52 5.01
C ALA A 58 2.35 2.01 5.24
N LEU A 59 1.09 1.59 5.21
CA LEU A 59 0.65 0.19 5.28
C LEU A 59 0.25 -0.23 3.87
N LEU A 60 1.08 -1.05 3.20
CA LEU A 60 1.01 -1.31 1.76
C LEU A 60 0.86 -2.80 1.45
N PRO A 61 -0.08 -3.19 0.58
CA PRO A 61 -0.20 -4.58 0.14
C PRO A 61 1.02 -4.98 -0.71
N ILE A 62 1.46 -6.24 -0.59
CA ILE A 62 2.62 -6.75 -1.35
C ILE A 62 2.37 -8.09 -2.05
N ASN A 63 1.13 -8.54 -2.10
CA ASN A 63 0.77 -9.82 -2.73
C ASN A 63 0.73 -9.79 -4.26
N GLY A 64 0.96 -8.62 -4.87
CA GLY A 64 1.17 -8.47 -6.29
C GLY A 64 -0.04 -8.81 -7.17
N ARG A 65 0.25 -9.00 -8.45
CA ARG A 65 -0.68 -9.38 -9.52
C ARG A 65 0.03 -10.25 -10.54
N ASP A 66 -0.72 -11.00 -11.31
CA ASP A 66 -0.21 -11.80 -12.43
C ASP A 66 -1.28 -11.94 -13.53
N ALA A 67 -0.83 -12.36 -14.72
CA ALA A 67 -1.68 -12.46 -15.89
C ALA A 67 -2.84 -13.47 -15.73
N GLU A 68 -2.69 -14.51 -14.90
CA GLU A 68 -3.75 -15.50 -14.66
C GLU A 68 -4.87 -14.87 -13.83
N ARG A 69 -4.52 -14.15 -12.77
CA ARG A 69 -5.48 -13.42 -11.93
C ARG A 69 -6.15 -12.28 -12.70
N GLU A 70 -5.39 -11.53 -13.48
CA GLU A 70 -5.92 -10.47 -14.34
C GLU A 70 -6.92 -11.02 -15.37
N ALA A 71 -6.61 -12.16 -16.02
CA ALA A 71 -7.51 -12.83 -16.95
C ALA A 71 -8.79 -13.35 -16.25
N ALA A 72 -8.74 -13.64 -14.95
CA ALA A 72 -9.90 -13.99 -14.12
C ALA A 72 -10.64 -12.76 -13.57
N GLY A 73 -10.28 -11.54 -13.99
CA GLY A 73 -10.89 -10.29 -13.53
C GLY A 73 -10.41 -9.82 -12.15
N ILE A 74 -9.26 -10.31 -11.67
CA ILE A 74 -8.66 -9.91 -10.38
C ILE A 74 -7.51 -8.94 -10.68
N VAL A 75 -7.68 -7.66 -10.40
CA VAL A 75 -6.64 -6.62 -10.65
C VAL A 75 -5.39 -6.85 -9.79
N GLY A 76 -5.55 -7.44 -8.61
CA GLY A 76 -4.45 -7.66 -7.68
C GLY A 76 -4.01 -6.39 -6.95
N ASN A 77 -2.74 -6.38 -6.52
CA ASN A 77 -2.16 -5.35 -5.67
C ASN A 77 -0.76 -4.95 -6.12
N LEU A 78 -0.13 -4.01 -5.41
CA LEU A 78 1.30 -3.75 -5.49
C LEU A 78 2.08 -5.04 -5.24
N ASP A 79 3.18 -5.22 -5.93
CA ASP A 79 4.20 -6.19 -5.53
C ASP A 79 5.16 -5.59 -4.47
N ALA A 80 6.06 -6.42 -3.94
CA ALA A 80 6.99 -6.01 -2.90
C ALA A 80 7.91 -4.85 -3.32
N ARG A 81 8.31 -4.79 -4.60
CA ARG A 81 9.18 -3.73 -5.14
C ARG A 81 8.40 -2.43 -5.34
N GLU A 82 7.22 -2.51 -5.92
CA GLU A 82 6.33 -1.37 -6.13
C GLU A 82 5.95 -0.73 -4.79
N ALA A 83 5.61 -1.53 -3.78
CA ALA A 83 5.27 -1.04 -2.45
C ALA A 83 6.48 -0.37 -1.76
N ALA A 84 7.67 -0.97 -1.85
CA ALA A 84 8.89 -0.37 -1.29
C ALA A 84 9.26 0.94 -2.00
N GLN A 85 9.12 1.00 -3.32
CA GLN A 85 9.37 2.20 -4.10
C GLN A 85 8.34 3.29 -3.77
N LEU A 86 7.06 2.94 -3.69
CA LEU A 86 6.00 3.89 -3.30
C LEU A 86 6.29 4.51 -1.93
N ALA A 87 6.66 3.71 -0.93
CA ALA A 87 7.00 4.20 0.40
C ALA A 87 8.16 5.21 0.38
N HIS A 88 9.18 4.94 -0.44
CA HIS A 88 10.30 5.86 -0.65
C HIS A 88 9.85 7.15 -1.34
N ASP A 89 9.11 7.03 -2.44
CA ASP A 89 8.71 8.16 -3.28
C ASP A 89 7.78 9.14 -2.55
N ILE A 90 6.90 8.65 -1.69
CA ILE A 90 6.05 9.50 -0.86
C ILE A 90 6.77 10.10 0.33
N GLY A 91 8.02 9.68 0.59
CA GLY A 91 8.84 10.15 1.70
C GLY A 91 8.34 9.68 3.06
N ALA A 92 7.74 8.50 3.16
CA ALA A 92 7.33 7.92 4.44
C ALA A 92 8.55 7.61 5.32
N ASP A 93 8.41 7.77 6.65
CA ASP A 93 9.48 7.41 7.60
C ASP A 93 9.61 5.89 7.74
N ALA A 94 8.46 5.20 7.68
CA ALA A 94 8.41 3.74 7.75
C ALA A 94 7.30 3.17 6.87
N ALA A 95 7.45 1.89 6.52
CA ALA A 95 6.45 1.15 5.77
C ALA A 95 6.26 -0.27 6.32
N VAL A 96 5.03 -0.75 6.25
CA VAL A 96 4.59 -2.06 6.72
C VAL A 96 4.00 -2.83 5.54
N PRO A 97 4.54 -4.00 5.17
CA PRO A 97 3.94 -4.84 4.16
C PRO A 97 2.67 -5.52 4.69
N LEU A 98 1.61 -5.48 3.88
CA LEU A 98 0.33 -6.14 4.14
C LEU A 98 0.07 -7.25 3.12
N HIS A 99 -0.94 -8.08 3.37
CA HIS A 99 -1.49 -9.11 2.47
C HIS A 99 -0.48 -10.16 2.01
N TRP A 100 0.61 -10.40 2.74
CA TRP A 100 1.66 -11.31 2.32
C TRP A 100 1.43 -12.79 2.70
N ASP A 101 0.54 -13.09 3.65
CA ASP A 101 0.25 -14.47 4.10
C ASP A 101 -1.25 -14.76 4.31
N MET A 102 -2.13 -14.02 3.63
CA MET A 102 -3.58 -14.20 3.76
C MET A 102 -4.06 -15.48 3.09
N PHE A 103 -3.54 -15.79 1.91
CA PHE A 103 -3.94 -16.95 1.10
C PHE A 103 -2.72 -17.66 0.52
N ALA A 104 -2.70 -19.00 0.58
CA ALA A 104 -1.60 -19.79 0.06
C ALA A 104 -1.38 -19.64 -1.47
N TRP A 105 -2.43 -19.29 -2.21
CA TRP A 105 -2.40 -19.08 -3.66
C TRP A 105 -2.07 -17.64 -4.07
N ASN A 106 -1.97 -16.73 -3.11
CA ASN A 106 -1.69 -15.31 -3.35
C ASN A 106 -0.74 -14.75 -2.29
N PRO A 107 0.47 -15.32 -2.14
CA PRO A 107 1.45 -14.85 -1.15
C PRO A 107 2.19 -13.62 -1.66
N GLY A 108 2.59 -12.74 -0.72
CA GLY A 108 3.63 -11.75 -0.94
C GLY A 108 4.96 -12.21 -0.34
N ASP A 109 6.06 -11.58 -0.70
CA ASP A 109 7.38 -11.84 -0.10
C ASP A 109 7.85 -10.66 0.77
N PRO A 110 7.62 -10.70 2.10
CA PRO A 110 8.08 -9.64 2.98
C PRO A 110 9.61 -9.57 3.08
N ALA A 111 10.34 -10.65 2.79
CA ALA A 111 11.80 -10.60 2.76
C ALA A 111 12.32 -9.84 1.54
N GLU A 112 11.66 -9.97 0.39
CA GLU A 112 11.94 -9.12 -0.78
C GLU A 112 11.66 -7.66 -0.47
N PHE A 113 10.49 -7.36 0.12
CA PHE A 113 10.16 -6.00 0.53
C PHE A 113 11.25 -5.37 1.40
N VAL A 114 11.68 -6.06 2.47
CA VAL A 114 12.75 -5.57 3.36
C VAL A 114 14.06 -5.38 2.61
N ARG A 115 14.42 -6.29 1.71
CA ARG A 115 15.67 -6.25 0.96
C ARG A 115 15.77 -5.05 0.00
N VAL A 116 14.65 -4.62 -0.56
CA VAL A 116 14.64 -3.52 -1.56
C VAL A 116 14.20 -2.18 -0.98
N ALA A 117 13.67 -2.15 0.24
CA ALA A 117 13.19 -0.92 0.88
C ALA A 117 14.33 0.06 1.14
N GLN A 118 14.12 1.32 0.76
CA GLN A 118 14.95 2.46 1.11
C GLN A 118 14.38 3.24 2.31
N THR A 119 13.18 2.88 2.71
CA THR A 119 12.45 3.39 3.88
C THR A 119 12.56 2.36 4.99
N THR A 120 12.41 2.74 6.25
CA THR A 120 12.39 1.79 7.37
C THR A 120 11.26 0.77 7.17
N ALA A 121 11.62 -0.50 6.95
CA ALA A 121 10.66 -1.58 6.77
C ALA A 121 10.32 -2.22 8.13
N ILE A 122 9.03 -2.32 8.46
CA ILE A 122 8.53 -2.95 9.69
C ILE A 122 7.67 -4.15 9.27
N VAL A 123 8.15 -5.36 9.53
CA VAL A 123 7.37 -6.59 9.33
C VAL A 123 6.77 -7.03 10.66
N PRO A 124 5.48 -6.78 10.91
CA PRO A 124 4.87 -7.09 12.19
C PRO A 124 4.72 -8.60 12.37
N GLN A 125 4.88 -9.07 13.60
CA GLN A 125 4.52 -10.43 13.94
C GLN A 125 3.01 -10.53 14.15
N ARG A 126 2.39 -11.60 13.62
CA ARG A 126 0.96 -11.86 13.80
C ARG A 126 0.58 -11.86 15.29
N ALA A 127 -0.52 -11.22 15.64
CA ALA A 127 -1.05 -11.08 16.99
C ALA A 127 -0.10 -10.38 17.98
N ARG A 128 0.91 -9.65 17.52
CA ARG A 128 1.73 -8.77 18.33
C ARG A 128 1.51 -7.31 17.96
N ALA A 129 1.23 -6.48 18.96
CA ALA A 129 1.21 -5.03 18.78
C ALA A 129 2.63 -4.50 18.63
N PHE A 130 2.81 -3.50 17.78
CA PHE A 130 3.99 -2.63 17.76
C PHE A 130 3.55 -1.18 17.95
N VAL A 131 4.42 -0.34 18.44
CA VAL A 131 4.18 1.10 18.60
C VAL A 131 5.07 1.84 17.62
N TYR A 132 4.45 2.63 16.75
CA TYR A 132 5.16 3.58 15.90
C TYR A 132 5.14 4.94 16.60
N THR A 133 6.33 5.52 16.76
CA THR A 133 6.49 6.90 17.22
C THR A 133 7.14 7.70 16.11
N ARG A 134 6.53 8.83 15.76
CA ARG A 134 7.10 9.74 14.76
C ARG A 134 8.48 10.23 15.22
N PRO A 135 9.50 10.24 14.35
CA PRO A 135 10.77 10.87 14.66
C PRO A 135 10.60 12.37 14.98
N GLU A 136 11.31 12.87 15.98
CA GLU A 136 11.19 14.28 16.43
C GLU A 136 11.74 15.31 15.43
N THR A 137 12.47 14.86 14.40
CA THR A 137 13.11 15.73 13.41
C THR A 137 12.55 15.51 12.01
N ARG A 138 11.64 16.36 11.64
CA ARG A 138 11.38 16.76 10.25
C ARG A 138 11.26 18.27 10.14
#